data_cab1f41969f32c52a4de29271461d23e
#
_entry.id   cab1f41969f32c52a4de29271461d23e
#
_cell.length_a   1.000
_cell.length_b   1.000
_cell.length_c   1.000
_cell.angle_alpha   90.00
_cell.angle_beta   90.00
_cell.angle_gamma   90.00
#
_symmetry.space_group_name_H-M   'P 1'
#
loop_
_entity.id
_entity.type
_entity.pdbx_description
1 polymer ?
#
loop_
_entity_poly.entity_id
_entity_poly.type
_entity_poly.pdbx_seq_one_letter_code
_entity_poly.pdbx_strand_id
1 'polypeptide(L)'
;MGRLTALEGRVVSSLVEKHLTIPQHYPLTLHALVEACNQSSNREPVTSLSESEVLGALESLKAKRMVRAVLPSHGRSVVRYRHVLDETLGLDAPQLAVLAVLELRGPQTVAELRARTLRMAAVESVDHELGLLAQRQDPLAVLLGRRPGQKEDRWASLLAEDVFSGATAAGLGTAAGGAGSANAASGARPAAPPTPESGSLGADVAEVRRDVAAVRAELEALRGALETLRSGFEDLRTSLGG
;
A
#
# COMPACT_ATOMS: atom_id res chain seq x y z
N MET A 1 4.19 21.73 3.73
CA MET A 1 5.21 20.70 3.44
C MET A 1 5.13 20.32 1.97
N GLY A 2 6.27 20.12 1.23
CA GLY A 2 6.19 19.66 -0.17
C GLY A 2 5.65 18.24 -0.24
N ARG A 3 4.76 17.96 -1.19
CA ARG A 3 4.24 16.61 -1.44
C ARG A 3 5.38 15.66 -1.81
N LEU A 4 5.24 14.40 -1.46
CA LEU A 4 6.15 13.34 -1.90
C LEU A 4 5.87 13.00 -3.36
N THR A 5 6.88 12.49 -4.07
CA THR A 5 6.63 11.85 -5.36
C THR A 5 5.88 10.52 -5.14
N ALA A 6 5.25 9.99 -6.17
CA ALA A 6 4.58 8.69 -6.11
C ALA A 6 5.51 7.55 -5.65
N LEU A 7 6.78 7.59 -6.10
CA LEU A 7 7.80 6.63 -5.67
C LEU A 7 8.14 6.77 -4.18
N GLU A 8 8.33 7.99 -3.70
CA GLU A 8 8.57 8.27 -2.29
C GLU A 8 7.39 7.83 -1.40
N GLY A 9 6.16 8.12 -1.84
CA GLY A 9 4.94 7.67 -1.18
C GLY A 9 4.89 6.14 -1.07
N ARG A 10 5.19 5.42 -2.17
CA ARG A 10 5.28 3.96 -2.19
C ARG A 10 6.30 3.43 -1.20
N VAL A 11 7.51 3.99 -1.19
CA VAL A 11 8.62 3.55 -0.32
C VAL A 11 8.29 3.78 1.15
N VAL A 12 7.88 4.99 1.52
CA VAL A 12 7.60 5.30 2.93
C VAL A 12 6.38 4.54 3.46
N SER A 13 5.32 4.38 2.66
CA SER A 13 4.13 3.64 3.07
C SER A 13 4.35 2.13 3.14
N SER A 14 5.28 1.58 2.34
CA SER A 14 5.75 0.20 2.49
C SER A 14 6.49 0.01 3.82
N LEU A 15 7.31 0.97 4.24
CA LEU A 15 7.95 0.95 5.57
C LEU A 15 6.92 1.01 6.70
N VAL A 16 5.91 1.87 6.60
CA VAL A 16 4.82 1.96 7.59
C VAL A 16 4.05 0.64 7.67
N GLU A 17 3.64 0.07 6.54
CA GLU A 17 2.93 -1.20 6.52
C GLU A 17 3.74 -2.30 7.22
N LYS A 18 5.03 -2.43 6.90
CA LYS A 18 5.89 -3.46 7.51
C LYS A 18 6.16 -3.22 8.99
N HIS A 19 6.30 -1.97 9.41
CA HIS A 19 6.39 -1.62 10.82
C HIS A 19 5.17 -2.14 11.60
N LEU A 20 3.97 -1.91 11.07
CA LEU A 20 2.72 -2.26 11.75
C LEU A 20 2.36 -3.75 11.64
N THR A 21 2.78 -4.44 10.55
CA THR A 21 2.37 -5.84 10.32
C THR A 21 3.40 -6.88 10.74
N ILE A 22 4.68 -6.58 10.67
CA ILE A 22 5.78 -7.51 10.99
C ILE A 22 6.89 -6.81 11.79
N PRO A 23 6.60 -6.24 12.98
CA PRO A 23 7.55 -5.46 13.76
C PRO A 23 8.84 -6.23 14.11
N GLN A 24 8.78 -7.56 14.22
CA GLN A 24 9.93 -8.43 14.49
C GLN A 24 10.97 -8.41 13.35
N HIS A 25 10.59 -8.05 12.11
CA HIS A 25 11.49 -7.93 10.96
C HIS A 25 11.81 -6.47 10.59
N TYR A 26 11.36 -5.54 11.38
CA TYR A 26 11.56 -4.10 11.20
C TYR A 26 12.66 -3.59 12.13
N PRO A 27 13.54 -2.66 11.71
CA PRO A 27 13.66 -1.96 10.41
C PRO A 27 14.10 -2.85 9.24
N LEU A 28 13.75 -2.44 8.00
CA LEU A 28 14.00 -3.23 6.78
C LEU A 28 15.38 -2.96 6.17
N THR A 29 16.00 -3.99 5.58
CA THR A 29 17.12 -3.82 4.64
C THR A 29 16.62 -3.22 3.32
N LEU A 30 17.53 -2.71 2.46
CA LEU A 30 17.17 -2.22 1.12
C LEU A 30 16.46 -3.32 0.32
N HIS A 31 17.02 -4.52 0.25
CA HIS A 31 16.43 -5.65 -0.47
C HIS A 31 15.00 -5.97 0.01
N ALA A 32 14.78 -6.13 1.32
CA ALA A 32 13.45 -6.39 1.88
C ALA A 32 12.46 -5.23 1.60
N LEU A 33 12.94 -3.99 1.50
CA LEU A 33 12.11 -2.85 1.16
C LEU A 33 11.72 -2.85 -0.32
N VAL A 34 12.64 -3.21 -1.23
CA VAL A 34 12.34 -3.39 -2.65
C VAL A 34 11.27 -4.47 -2.84
N GLU A 35 11.41 -5.62 -2.19
CA GLU A 35 10.39 -6.66 -2.19
C GLU A 35 9.04 -6.15 -1.64
N ALA A 36 9.07 -5.38 -0.54
CA ALA A 36 7.85 -4.79 0.02
C ALA A 36 7.17 -3.79 -0.93
N CYS A 37 7.92 -3.01 -1.70
CA CYS A 37 7.37 -2.09 -2.70
C CYS A 37 6.73 -2.81 -3.88
N ASN A 38 7.34 -3.91 -4.33
CA ASN A 38 6.98 -4.67 -5.54
C ASN A 38 6.01 -5.83 -5.29
N GLN A 39 5.43 -5.94 -4.09
CA GLN A 39 4.48 -7.01 -3.80
C GLN A 39 3.34 -7.04 -4.83
N SER A 40 2.93 -8.24 -5.27
CA SER A 40 1.80 -8.45 -6.17
C SER A 40 0.45 -8.22 -5.49
N SER A 41 0.40 -8.27 -4.17
CA SER A 41 -0.81 -8.04 -3.38
C SER A 41 -0.72 -6.76 -2.56
N ASN A 42 -1.86 -6.14 -2.27
CA ASN A 42 -1.97 -4.92 -1.47
C ASN A 42 -1.22 -3.71 -2.07
N ARG A 43 -1.02 -3.70 -3.37
CA ARG A 43 -0.41 -2.62 -4.15
C ARG A 43 -1.28 -2.29 -5.36
N GLU A 44 -1.52 -1.01 -5.58
CA GLU A 44 -2.19 -0.49 -6.75
C GLU A 44 -1.51 0.83 -7.16
N PRO A 45 -0.89 0.89 -8.32
CA PRO A 45 -0.56 -0.22 -9.20
C PRO A 45 0.54 -1.14 -8.61
N VAL A 46 0.65 -2.36 -9.11
CA VAL A 46 1.82 -3.22 -8.87
C VAL A 46 3.01 -2.62 -9.60
N THR A 47 4.17 -2.60 -8.96
CA THR A 47 5.41 -2.00 -9.49
C THR A 47 6.53 -3.02 -9.59
N SER A 48 7.56 -2.69 -10.38
CA SER A 48 8.81 -3.47 -10.52
C SER A 48 10.00 -2.54 -10.33
N LEU A 49 10.08 -1.91 -9.16
CA LEU A 49 11.13 -0.97 -8.80
C LEU A 49 12.46 -1.69 -8.60
N SER A 50 13.53 -1.09 -9.12
CA SER A 50 14.90 -1.52 -8.89
C SER A 50 15.44 -1.05 -7.53
N GLU A 51 16.52 -1.67 -7.05
CA GLU A 51 17.21 -1.22 -5.83
C GLU A 51 17.71 0.24 -5.96
N SER A 52 18.17 0.66 -7.15
CA SER A 52 18.65 2.01 -7.40
C SER A 52 17.54 3.06 -7.28
N GLU A 53 16.34 2.77 -7.78
CA GLU A 53 15.18 3.67 -7.66
C GLU A 53 14.74 3.80 -6.21
N VAL A 54 14.64 2.69 -5.48
CA VAL A 54 14.26 2.70 -4.06
C VAL A 54 15.33 3.40 -3.22
N LEU A 55 16.62 3.21 -3.52
CA LEU A 55 17.71 3.90 -2.83
C LEU A 55 17.65 5.43 -3.08
N GLY A 56 17.42 5.86 -4.32
CA GLY A 56 17.25 7.28 -4.65
C GLY A 56 16.05 7.91 -3.90
N ALA A 57 14.93 7.20 -3.80
CA ALA A 57 13.79 7.64 -3.01
C ALA A 57 14.10 7.71 -1.50
N LEU A 58 14.85 6.74 -0.96
CA LEU A 58 15.29 6.76 0.43
C LEU A 58 16.18 7.96 0.75
N GLU A 59 17.11 8.33 -0.12
CA GLU A 59 17.97 9.51 0.08
C GLU A 59 17.14 10.80 0.10
N SER A 60 16.20 10.94 -0.82
CA SER A 60 15.26 12.06 -0.81
C SER A 60 14.37 12.10 0.44
N LEU A 61 13.82 10.95 0.86
CA LEU A 61 13.01 10.82 2.06
C LEU A 61 13.82 11.11 3.35
N LYS A 62 15.10 10.77 3.39
CA LYS A 62 16.01 11.15 4.47
C LYS A 62 16.19 12.66 4.54
N ALA A 63 16.42 13.32 3.39
CA ALA A 63 16.51 14.78 3.32
C ALA A 63 15.20 15.47 3.78
N LYS A 64 14.05 14.88 3.47
CA LYS A 64 12.71 15.33 3.94
C LYS A 64 12.41 14.93 5.39
N ARG A 65 13.30 14.24 6.09
CA ARG A 65 13.13 13.73 7.46
C ARG A 65 11.94 12.80 7.65
N MET A 66 11.62 12.01 6.61
CA MET A 66 10.55 11.01 6.63
C MET A 66 11.05 9.59 6.93
N VAL A 67 12.34 9.35 6.68
CA VAL A 67 13.02 8.07 6.88
C VAL A 67 14.35 8.27 7.58
N ARG A 68 14.74 7.32 8.42
CA ARG A 68 16.08 7.23 9.02
C ARG A 68 16.77 5.93 8.66
N ALA A 69 18.07 6.01 8.37
CA ALA A 69 18.93 4.84 8.30
C ALA A 69 19.33 4.44 9.71
N VAL A 70 19.24 3.14 10.00
CA VAL A 70 19.71 2.52 11.24
C VAL A 70 21.00 1.79 10.92
N LEU A 71 22.09 2.32 11.43
CA LEU A 71 23.42 1.74 11.23
C LEU A 71 23.59 0.51 12.12
N PRO A 72 24.32 -0.51 11.67
CA PRO A 72 24.63 -1.66 12.50
C PRO A 72 25.53 -1.26 13.68
N SER A 73 25.24 -1.81 14.84
CA SER A 73 26.04 -1.56 16.04
C SER A 73 27.36 -2.35 16.07
N HIS A 74 27.45 -3.48 15.33
CA HIS A 74 28.63 -4.37 15.30
C HIS A 74 28.77 -5.11 13.97
N GLY A 75 30.00 -5.30 13.50
CA GLY A 75 30.42 -6.26 12.48
C GLY A 75 29.84 -6.06 11.06
N ARG A 76 29.54 -7.17 10.37
CA ARG A 76 29.10 -7.25 8.97
C ARG A 76 27.62 -6.97 8.75
N SER A 77 26.94 -6.33 9.68
CA SER A 77 25.50 -6.05 9.58
C SER A 77 25.19 -5.02 8.49
N VAL A 78 24.03 -5.17 7.86
CA VAL A 78 23.57 -4.33 6.74
C VAL A 78 22.79 -3.12 7.28
N VAL A 79 22.91 -1.98 6.62
CA VAL A 79 22.08 -0.78 6.88
C VAL A 79 20.60 -1.14 6.75
N ARG A 80 19.80 -0.67 7.69
CA ARG A 80 18.34 -0.83 7.69
C ARG A 80 17.66 0.53 7.68
N TYR A 81 16.42 0.56 7.28
CA TYR A 81 15.65 1.79 7.11
C TYR A 81 14.34 1.71 7.91
N ARG A 82 13.99 2.83 8.56
CA ARG A 82 12.71 3.00 9.24
C ARG A 82 12.05 4.31 8.83
N HIS A 83 10.71 4.33 8.77
CA HIS A 83 9.99 5.59 8.69
C HIS A 83 10.06 6.36 10.01
N VAL A 84 9.78 7.64 9.93
CA VAL A 84 9.63 8.54 11.08
C VAL A 84 8.43 9.48 10.87
N LEU A 85 7.39 9.00 10.20
CA LEU A 85 6.16 9.76 9.96
C LEU A 85 5.41 10.07 11.26
N ASP A 86 5.44 9.15 12.21
CA ASP A 86 4.94 9.33 13.56
C ASP A 86 5.57 10.55 14.23
N GLU A 87 6.88 10.65 14.18
CA GLU A 87 7.64 11.76 14.76
C GLU A 87 7.47 13.06 13.95
N THR A 88 7.55 12.98 12.62
CA THR A 88 7.60 14.17 11.74
C THR A 88 6.24 14.80 11.51
N LEU A 89 5.18 13.97 11.41
CA LEU A 89 3.81 14.42 11.17
C LEU A 89 2.93 14.35 12.42
N GLY A 90 3.41 13.77 13.52
CA GLY A 90 2.64 13.58 14.74
C GLY A 90 1.44 12.67 14.50
N LEU A 91 1.66 11.52 13.84
CA LEU A 91 0.63 10.54 13.52
C LEU A 91 0.72 9.35 14.48
N ASP A 92 -0.42 8.86 14.93
CA ASP A 92 -0.53 7.62 15.69
C ASP A 92 -0.66 6.39 14.77
N ALA A 93 -0.68 5.19 15.35
CA ALA A 93 -0.74 3.95 14.59
C ALA A 93 -2.02 3.79 13.76
N PRO A 94 -3.24 4.15 14.25
CA PRO A 94 -4.45 4.21 13.44
C PRO A 94 -4.34 5.10 12.21
N GLN A 95 -3.86 6.32 12.36
CA GLN A 95 -3.68 7.29 11.28
C GLN A 95 -2.65 6.82 10.26
N LEU A 96 -1.53 6.27 10.73
CA LEU A 96 -0.51 5.66 9.88
C LEU A 96 -1.06 4.49 9.07
N ALA A 97 -1.87 3.63 9.68
CA ALA A 97 -2.48 2.49 9.00
C ALA A 97 -3.42 2.94 7.88
N VAL A 98 -4.32 3.90 8.15
CA VAL A 98 -5.25 4.47 7.17
C VAL A 98 -4.48 5.12 6.02
N LEU A 99 -3.51 5.97 6.33
CA LEU A 99 -2.72 6.69 5.34
C LEU A 99 -1.90 5.73 4.45
N ALA A 100 -1.26 4.72 5.05
CA ALA A 100 -0.50 3.72 4.31
C ALA A 100 -1.38 2.91 3.34
N VAL A 101 -2.60 2.54 3.74
CA VAL A 101 -3.53 1.84 2.83
C VAL A 101 -3.92 2.72 1.66
N LEU A 102 -4.22 4.01 1.89
CA LEU A 102 -4.55 4.97 0.83
C LEU A 102 -3.40 5.17 -0.15
N GLU A 103 -2.16 5.28 0.34
CA GLU A 103 -0.97 5.43 -0.51
C GLU A 103 -0.65 4.16 -1.32
N LEU A 104 -0.79 2.99 -0.71
CA LEU A 104 -0.42 1.73 -1.35
C LEU A 104 -1.47 1.22 -2.33
N ARG A 105 -2.73 1.59 -2.16
CA ARG A 105 -3.87 1.04 -2.92
C ARG A 105 -4.74 2.09 -3.61
N GLY A 106 -4.39 3.38 -3.47
CA GLY A 106 -5.17 4.47 -4.03
C GLY A 106 -6.51 4.71 -3.32
N PRO A 107 -7.45 5.39 -3.96
CA PRO A 107 -8.70 5.81 -3.34
C PRO A 107 -9.56 4.65 -2.86
N GLN A 108 -10.01 4.70 -1.58
CA GLN A 108 -10.76 3.64 -0.89
C GLN A 108 -12.04 4.17 -0.28
N THR A 109 -13.07 3.31 -0.17
CA THR A 109 -14.23 3.58 0.68
C THR A 109 -13.90 3.34 2.16
N VAL A 110 -14.70 3.86 3.07
CA VAL A 110 -14.55 3.62 4.52
C VAL A 110 -14.61 2.12 4.84
N ALA A 111 -15.51 1.37 4.20
CA ALA A 111 -15.65 -0.06 4.39
C ALA A 111 -14.39 -0.83 3.95
N GLU A 112 -13.81 -0.45 2.80
CA GLU A 112 -12.55 -1.03 2.31
C GLU A 112 -11.38 -0.72 3.25
N LEU A 113 -11.27 0.52 3.75
CA LEU A 113 -10.25 0.92 4.71
C LEU A 113 -10.36 0.13 6.01
N ARG A 114 -11.59 0.02 6.57
CA ARG A 114 -11.82 -0.76 7.78
C ARG A 114 -11.33 -2.20 7.66
N ALA A 115 -11.67 -2.88 6.57
CA ALA A 115 -11.24 -4.25 6.34
C ALA A 115 -9.71 -4.39 6.19
N ARG A 116 -9.06 -3.40 5.59
CA ARG A 116 -7.63 -3.46 5.23
C ARG A 116 -6.70 -3.02 6.36
N THR A 117 -7.17 -2.16 7.26
CA THR A 117 -6.38 -1.69 8.42
C THR A 117 -6.37 -2.67 9.59
N LEU A 118 -7.34 -3.60 9.68
CA LEU A 118 -7.47 -4.58 10.78
C LEU A 118 -6.17 -5.32 11.12
N ARG A 119 -5.36 -5.64 10.11
CA ARG A 119 -4.08 -6.35 10.30
C ARG A 119 -2.93 -5.42 10.70
N MET A 120 -3.11 -4.11 10.64
CA MET A 120 -2.07 -3.11 10.86
C MET A 120 -2.19 -2.44 12.22
N ALA A 121 -3.39 -2.02 12.58
CA ALA A 121 -3.66 -1.35 13.86
C ALA A 121 -5.11 -1.56 14.30
N ALA A 122 -5.35 -1.41 15.60
CA ALA A 122 -6.70 -1.30 16.14
C ALA A 122 -7.25 0.09 15.81
N VAL A 123 -8.08 0.17 14.76
CA VAL A 123 -8.75 1.41 14.33
C VAL A 123 -10.20 1.34 14.80
N GLU A 124 -10.54 2.11 15.82
CA GLU A 124 -11.90 2.12 16.38
C GLU A 124 -12.90 2.73 15.40
N SER A 125 -12.54 3.86 14.78
CA SER A 125 -13.36 4.56 13.80
C SER A 125 -12.51 5.09 12.66
N VAL A 126 -12.62 4.45 11.49
CA VAL A 126 -11.93 4.91 10.27
C VAL A 126 -12.41 6.31 9.86
N ASP A 127 -13.71 6.62 10.03
CA ASP A 127 -14.26 7.94 9.71
C ASP A 127 -13.64 9.03 10.57
N HIS A 128 -13.41 8.74 11.86
CA HIS A 128 -12.77 9.66 12.79
C HIS A 128 -11.32 9.94 12.35
N GLU A 129 -10.54 8.90 12.08
CA GLU A 129 -9.13 9.06 11.65
C GLU A 129 -9.01 9.82 10.32
N LEU A 130 -9.90 9.54 9.36
CA LEU A 130 -9.96 10.28 8.11
C LEU A 130 -10.31 11.76 8.33
N GLY A 131 -11.23 12.04 9.25
CA GLY A 131 -11.58 13.40 9.66
C GLY A 131 -10.39 14.14 10.26
N LEU A 132 -9.64 13.50 11.16
CA LEU A 132 -8.41 14.06 11.74
C LEU A 132 -7.36 14.35 10.66
N LEU A 133 -7.12 13.40 9.73
CA LEU A 133 -6.16 13.56 8.64
C LEU A 133 -6.56 14.69 7.68
N ALA A 134 -7.86 14.89 7.42
CA ALA A 134 -8.38 15.90 6.52
C ALA A 134 -8.43 17.32 7.13
N GLN A 135 -8.60 17.42 8.46
CA GLN A 135 -8.72 18.70 9.17
C GLN A 135 -7.37 19.31 9.59
N ARG A 136 -6.26 18.68 9.25
CA ARG A 136 -4.93 19.22 9.55
C ARG A 136 -4.69 20.53 8.78
N GLN A 137 -3.80 21.37 9.28
CA GLN A 137 -3.35 22.57 8.58
C GLN A 137 -2.80 22.25 7.19
N ASP A 138 -2.00 21.17 7.10
CA ASP A 138 -1.61 20.50 5.85
C ASP A 138 -2.39 19.19 5.75
N PRO A 139 -3.53 19.13 5.03
CA PRO A 139 -4.35 17.92 4.94
C PRO A 139 -3.60 16.75 4.33
N LEU A 140 -3.74 15.57 4.93
CA LEU A 140 -3.11 14.33 4.47
C LEU A 140 -4.10 13.37 3.79
N ALA A 141 -5.40 13.61 3.93
CA ALA A 141 -6.45 12.86 3.24
C ALA A 141 -7.53 13.80 2.72
N VAL A 142 -8.22 13.38 1.67
CA VAL A 142 -9.32 14.13 1.05
C VAL A 142 -10.44 13.19 0.64
N LEU A 143 -11.69 13.61 0.85
CA LEU A 143 -12.87 12.94 0.34
C LEU A 143 -13.07 13.30 -1.14
N LEU A 144 -13.06 12.30 -2.01
CA LEU A 144 -13.34 12.45 -3.42
C LEU A 144 -14.85 12.35 -3.65
N GLY A 145 -15.39 13.26 -4.47
CA GLY A 145 -16.77 13.16 -4.94
C GLY A 145 -17.02 11.87 -5.73
N ARG A 146 -18.26 11.42 -5.71
CA ARG A 146 -18.69 10.21 -6.46
C ARG A 146 -18.50 10.41 -7.96
N ARG A 147 -17.91 9.41 -8.59
CA ARG A 147 -17.85 9.35 -10.04
C ARG A 147 -19.07 8.63 -10.59
N PRO A 148 -19.46 8.89 -11.85
CA PRO A 148 -20.52 8.12 -12.51
C PRO A 148 -20.27 6.61 -12.36
N GLY A 149 -21.27 5.86 -11.88
CA GLY A 149 -21.18 4.43 -11.62
C GLY A 149 -20.64 4.02 -10.23
N GLN A 150 -20.17 4.97 -9.42
CA GLN A 150 -19.77 4.69 -8.03
C GLN A 150 -20.95 4.84 -7.07
N LYS A 151 -21.11 3.86 -6.17
CA LYS A 151 -22.18 3.87 -5.15
C LYS A 151 -21.78 4.64 -3.89
N GLU A 152 -20.48 4.71 -3.58
CA GLU A 152 -19.95 5.28 -2.34
C GLU A 152 -18.84 6.29 -2.64
N ASP A 153 -18.68 7.26 -1.72
CA ASP A 153 -17.58 8.21 -1.75
C ASP A 153 -16.27 7.48 -1.41
N ARG A 154 -15.16 7.99 -1.93
CA ARG A 154 -13.83 7.43 -1.69
C ARG A 154 -12.90 8.48 -1.10
N TRP A 155 -12.06 8.06 -0.21
CA TRP A 155 -10.98 8.86 0.34
C TRP A 155 -9.68 8.59 -0.42
N ALA A 156 -8.89 9.64 -0.62
CA ALA A 156 -7.55 9.57 -1.20
C ALA A 156 -6.51 10.19 -0.26
N SER A 157 -5.27 9.74 -0.36
CA SER A 157 -4.14 10.38 0.31
C SER A 157 -3.73 11.66 -0.41
N LEU A 158 -3.22 12.63 0.35
CA LEU A 158 -2.57 13.84 -0.13
C LEU A 158 -1.07 13.87 0.23
N LEU A 159 -0.53 12.79 0.80
CA LEU A 159 0.86 12.70 1.22
C LEU A 159 1.81 12.73 0.01
N ALA A 160 1.50 11.98 -1.03
CA ALA A 160 2.26 11.96 -2.28
C ALA A 160 1.48 12.53 -3.45
N GLU A 161 2.21 12.86 -4.53
CA GLU A 161 1.60 13.18 -5.82
C GLU A 161 0.82 11.97 -6.34
N ASP A 162 -0.40 12.24 -6.80
CA ASP A 162 -1.34 11.19 -7.14
C ASP A 162 -0.90 10.43 -8.39
N VAL A 163 -0.59 9.14 -8.26
CA VAL A 163 -0.41 8.23 -9.39
C VAL A 163 -1.72 8.07 -10.18
N PHE A 164 -2.84 8.39 -9.54
CA PHE A 164 -4.20 8.30 -10.08
C PHE A 164 -4.67 9.60 -10.75
N SER A 165 -3.76 10.50 -11.14
CA SER A 165 -3.98 11.88 -11.64
C SER A 165 -4.97 12.09 -12.80
N GLY A 166 -5.74 11.09 -13.19
CA GLY A 166 -6.95 11.32 -13.99
C GLY A 166 -8.16 11.86 -13.19
N ALA A 167 -8.02 12.09 -11.86
CA ALA A 167 -9.13 12.25 -10.95
C ALA A 167 -9.20 13.58 -10.20
N THR A 168 -8.10 14.33 -10.07
CA THR A 168 -8.02 15.46 -9.12
C THR A 168 -8.14 16.83 -9.73
N ALA A 169 -8.12 17.00 -11.04
CA ALA A 169 -8.22 18.34 -11.66
C ALA A 169 -9.64 18.93 -11.65
N ALA A 170 -10.68 18.20 -11.24
CA ALA A 170 -12.07 18.67 -11.30
C ALA A 170 -12.69 19.03 -9.93
N GLY A 171 -11.98 18.89 -8.81
CA GLY A 171 -12.56 19.00 -7.46
C GLY A 171 -12.16 20.20 -6.61
N LEU A 172 -11.24 21.04 -7.04
CA LEU A 172 -10.81 22.27 -6.31
C LEU A 172 -11.32 23.56 -6.98
N GLY A 173 -12.53 23.52 -7.54
CA GLY A 173 -13.24 24.69 -8.02
C GLY A 173 -14.08 25.29 -6.91
N THR A 174 -13.69 26.46 -6.43
CA THR A 174 -14.42 27.35 -5.53
C THR A 174 -15.89 27.44 -5.92
N ALA A 175 -16.77 27.27 -4.94
CA ALA A 175 -18.17 27.62 -5.04
C ALA A 175 -18.30 29.16 -5.16
N ALA A 176 -18.57 29.62 -6.37
CA ALA A 176 -19.16 30.97 -6.57
C ALA A 176 -20.04 30.92 -7.82
N GLY A 177 -21.30 31.20 -7.60
CA GLY A 177 -22.47 31.26 -8.39
C GLY A 177 -22.42 31.71 -9.85
N GLY A 178 -23.46 31.32 -10.58
CA GLY A 178 -23.84 31.91 -11.86
C GLY A 178 -24.74 31.02 -12.68
N ALA A 179 -26.03 31.31 -12.64
CA ALA A 179 -27.07 30.74 -13.49
C ALA A 179 -26.89 31.11 -14.95
N GLY A 180 -27.35 30.25 -15.87
CA GLY A 180 -27.69 30.74 -17.20
C GLY A 180 -27.70 29.70 -18.31
N SER A 181 -28.90 29.23 -18.62
CA SER A 181 -29.55 29.10 -19.94
C SER A 181 -29.09 27.97 -20.92
N ALA A 182 -30.14 27.27 -21.23
CA ALA A 182 -30.37 26.28 -22.28
C ALA A 182 -29.84 26.62 -23.70
N ASN A 183 -29.46 25.64 -24.50
CA ASN A 183 -30.21 25.37 -25.71
C ASN A 183 -29.93 23.96 -26.30
N ALA A 184 -30.93 23.46 -26.96
CA ALA A 184 -31.04 22.14 -27.56
C ALA A 184 -30.28 22.00 -28.91
N ALA A 185 -29.90 20.82 -29.28
CA ALA A 185 -30.36 20.13 -30.50
C ALA A 185 -29.48 18.90 -30.87
N SER A 186 -30.20 17.84 -31.12
CA SER A 186 -30.07 16.87 -32.25
C SER A 186 -28.94 15.84 -32.26
N GLY A 187 -29.30 14.61 -31.95
CA GLY A 187 -29.29 13.47 -32.87
C GLY A 187 -27.97 12.89 -33.33
N ALA A 188 -27.49 11.87 -32.64
CA ALA A 188 -26.91 10.67 -33.27
C ALA A 188 -26.75 9.57 -32.21
N ARG A 189 -27.37 8.42 -32.49
CA ARG A 189 -27.35 7.20 -31.70
C ARG A 189 -26.01 6.50 -31.89
N PRO A 190 -25.12 6.38 -30.89
CA PRO A 190 -23.94 5.52 -30.98
C PRO A 190 -24.33 4.07 -30.75
N ALA A 191 -23.71 3.19 -31.51
CA ALA A 191 -23.82 1.74 -31.40
C ALA A 191 -23.38 1.24 -30.03
N ALA A 192 -24.03 0.17 -29.55
CA ALA A 192 -23.69 -0.51 -28.29
C ALA A 192 -22.23 -1.00 -28.30
N PRO A 193 -21.51 -0.86 -27.18
CA PRO A 193 -20.20 -1.48 -27.05
C PRO A 193 -20.34 -3.01 -26.96
N PRO A 194 -19.32 -3.77 -27.44
CA PRO A 194 -19.35 -5.23 -27.35
C PRO A 194 -19.35 -5.67 -25.88
N THR A 195 -20.18 -6.61 -25.53
CA THR A 195 -20.20 -7.32 -24.26
C THR A 195 -18.85 -7.99 -24.03
N PRO A 196 -18.23 -7.85 -22.84
CA PRO A 196 -17.02 -8.60 -22.52
C PRO A 196 -17.36 -10.10 -22.48
N GLU A 197 -16.60 -10.87 -23.22
CA GLU A 197 -16.73 -12.32 -23.32
C GLU A 197 -16.53 -12.97 -21.94
N SER A 198 -17.50 -13.74 -21.50
CA SER A 198 -17.50 -14.54 -20.27
C SER A 198 -16.43 -15.65 -20.25
N GLY A 199 -15.56 -15.72 -21.26
CA GLY A 199 -14.50 -16.73 -21.41
C GLY A 199 -13.23 -16.45 -20.60
N SER A 200 -12.90 -15.19 -20.31
CA SER A 200 -11.63 -14.84 -19.66
C SER A 200 -11.65 -15.13 -18.15
N LEU A 201 -12.75 -14.85 -17.47
CA LEU A 201 -12.88 -15.09 -16.03
C LEU A 201 -12.74 -16.57 -15.64
N GLY A 202 -13.17 -17.49 -16.48
CA GLY A 202 -13.04 -18.94 -16.26
C GLY A 202 -11.58 -19.41 -16.39
N ALA A 203 -10.83 -18.84 -17.33
CA ALA A 203 -9.41 -19.15 -17.53
C ALA A 203 -8.56 -18.60 -16.36
N ASP A 204 -8.82 -17.36 -15.95
CA ASP A 204 -8.10 -16.72 -14.84
C ASP A 204 -8.32 -17.45 -13.51
N VAL A 205 -9.55 -17.90 -13.24
CA VAL A 205 -9.88 -18.71 -12.06
C VAL A 205 -9.19 -20.08 -12.09
N ALA A 206 -9.07 -20.70 -13.28
CA ALA A 206 -8.37 -21.98 -13.43
C ALA A 206 -6.85 -21.83 -13.24
N GLU A 207 -6.29 -20.70 -13.66
CA GLU A 207 -4.87 -20.36 -13.44
C GLU A 207 -4.57 -20.13 -11.97
N VAL A 208 -5.35 -19.30 -11.28
CA VAL A 208 -5.21 -19.07 -9.83
C VAL A 208 -5.35 -20.37 -9.02
N ARG A 209 -6.25 -21.28 -9.43
CA ARG A 209 -6.36 -22.59 -8.76
C ARG A 209 -5.12 -23.46 -8.95
N ARG A 210 -4.48 -23.42 -10.12
CA ARG A 210 -3.21 -24.13 -10.37
C ARG A 210 -2.07 -23.55 -9.51
N ASP A 211 -1.97 -22.23 -9.42
CA ASP A 211 -0.95 -21.57 -8.62
C ASP A 211 -1.12 -21.86 -7.13
N VAL A 212 -2.35 -21.85 -6.63
CA VAL A 212 -2.65 -22.24 -5.24
C VAL A 212 -2.30 -23.70 -4.97
N ALA A 213 -2.53 -24.60 -5.93
CA ALA A 213 -2.15 -26.00 -5.79
C ALA A 213 -0.62 -26.18 -5.78
N ALA A 214 0.12 -25.45 -6.62
CA ALA A 214 1.57 -25.46 -6.66
C ALA A 214 2.17 -24.95 -5.33
N VAL A 215 1.69 -23.81 -4.82
CA VAL A 215 2.15 -23.26 -3.54
C VAL A 215 1.86 -24.21 -2.36
N ARG A 216 0.73 -24.91 -2.38
CA ARG A 216 0.43 -25.92 -1.36
C ARG A 216 1.41 -27.09 -1.41
N ALA A 217 1.75 -27.56 -2.61
CA ALA A 217 2.73 -28.64 -2.77
C ALA A 217 4.13 -28.23 -2.28
N GLU A 218 4.56 -27.00 -2.56
CA GLU A 218 5.81 -26.44 -2.05
C GLU A 218 5.82 -26.33 -0.51
N LEU A 219 4.72 -25.90 0.08
CA LEU A 219 4.57 -25.82 1.54
C LEU A 219 4.67 -27.21 2.20
N GLU A 220 4.07 -28.21 1.63
CA GLU A 220 4.19 -29.62 2.11
C GLU A 220 5.61 -30.14 1.99
N ALA A 221 6.30 -29.89 0.87
CA ALA A 221 7.69 -30.26 0.68
C ALA A 221 8.63 -29.57 1.70
N LEU A 222 8.42 -28.26 1.94
CA LEU A 222 9.17 -27.50 2.95
C LEU A 222 8.95 -28.03 4.37
N ARG A 223 7.71 -28.38 4.72
CA ARG A 223 7.39 -29.00 6.01
C ARG A 223 8.10 -30.34 6.19
N GLY A 224 8.09 -31.19 5.16
CA GLY A 224 8.81 -32.47 5.19
C GLY A 224 10.33 -32.29 5.35
N ALA A 225 10.93 -31.32 4.65
CA ALA A 225 12.34 -30.99 4.80
C ALA A 225 12.69 -30.49 6.21
N LEU A 226 11.85 -29.64 6.79
CA LEU A 226 12.01 -29.15 8.18
C LEU A 226 11.93 -30.31 9.20
N GLU A 227 11.02 -31.24 9.02
CA GLU A 227 10.85 -32.39 9.90
C GLU A 227 12.06 -33.35 9.82
N THR A 228 12.57 -33.57 8.61
CA THR A 228 13.81 -34.36 8.40
C THR A 228 15.02 -33.69 9.06
N LEU A 229 15.15 -32.36 8.92
CA LEU A 229 16.24 -31.59 9.51
C LEU A 229 16.19 -31.60 11.04
N ARG A 230 14.98 -31.51 11.60
CA ARG A 230 14.71 -31.58 13.04
C ARG A 230 15.09 -32.97 13.60
N SER A 231 14.66 -34.03 12.93
CA SER A 231 15.02 -35.41 13.33
C SER A 231 16.53 -35.63 13.28
N GLY A 232 17.21 -35.18 12.21
CA GLY A 232 18.67 -35.27 12.10
C GLY A 232 19.40 -34.47 13.19
N PHE A 233 18.84 -33.31 13.60
CA PHE A 233 19.40 -32.53 14.70
C PHE A 233 19.23 -33.24 16.06
N GLU A 234 18.07 -33.86 16.31
CA GLU A 234 17.82 -34.63 17.53
C GLU A 234 18.73 -35.87 17.62
N ASP A 235 18.95 -36.58 16.50
CA ASP A 235 19.88 -37.72 16.41
C ASP A 235 21.33 -37.29 16.68
N LEU A 236 21.76 -36.16 16.11
CA LEU A 236 23.09 -35.58 16.36
C LEU A 236 23.26 -35.20 17.83
N ARG A 237 22.24 -34.57 18.43
CA ARG A 237 22.25 -34.21 19.86
C ARG A 237 22.36 -35.43 20.76
N THR A 238 21.67 -36.52 20.42
CA THR A 238 21.72 -37.78 21.17
C THR A 238 23.08 -38.48 21.00
N SER A 239 23.70 -38.41 19.82
CA SER A 239 25.01 -39.01 19.56
C SER A 239 26.17 -38.24 20.19
N LEU A 240 26.02 -36.94 20.46
CA LEU A 240 27.06 -36.11 21.10
C LEU A 240 26.94 -36.04 22.64
N GLY A 241 26.11 -36.86 23.25
CA GLY A 241 26.04 -37.07 24.69
C GLY A 241 25.29 -35.98 25.42
N GLY A 242 24.02 -35.86 25.11
CA GLY A 242 23.06 -35.17 25.97
C GLY A 242 22.67 -36.02 27.16
#